data_bc58b39e5ed563152af6e735c5aad60b
#
_entry.id   bc58b39e5ed563152af6e735c5aad60b
#
_cell.length_a   1.000
_cell.length_b   1.000
_cell.length_c   1.000
_cell.angle_alpha   90.00
_cell.angle_beta   90.00
_cell.angle_gamma   90.00
#
_symmetry.space_group_name_H-M   'P 1'
#
loop_
_entity.id
_entity.type
_entity.pdbx_description
1 polymer ?
#
loop_
_entity_poly.entity_id
_entity_poly.type
_entity_poly.pdbx_seq_one_letter_code
_entity_poly.pdbx_strand_id
1 'polypeptide(L)'
;MPRKINLIIIHCSATRRNQRFTVDMLRDCHNARFNGKGIGYHYYIEKDGHLYQTRDEEEVGIHARHYNAHSIGICYEGGLDENGKDTDTRTPEQRAALIALLRSLKIDYPDAQIMGHCELEGVHKACPCFSCQEYRDYFESKAKLV
;
A
#
# COMPACT_ATOMS: atom_id res chain seq x y z
N MET A 1 16.18 15.55 8.30
CA MET A 1 16.54 15.35 6.89
C MET A 1 15.46 14.51 6.20
N PRO A 2 14.99 14.90 5.04
CA PRO A 2 14.02 14.08 4.32
C PRO A 2 14.63 12.74 3.93
N ARG A 3 13.80 11.71 4.01
CA ARG A 3 14.21 10.38 3.58
C ARG A 3 14.36 10.34 2.06
N LYS A 4 15.25 9.51 1.58
CA LYS A 4 15.38 9.27 0.14
C LYS A 4 14.46 8.11 -0.26
N ILE A 5 13.37 8.43 -0.98
CA ILE A 5 12.35 7.47 -1.36
C ILE A 5 12.53 7.06 -2.82
N ASN A 6 12.78 5.77 -3.03
CA ASN A 6 12.91 5.20 -4.38
C ASN A 6 11.90 4.09 -4.67
N LEU A 7 11.04 3.74 -3.69
CA LEU A 7 10.01 2.73 -3.85
C LEU A 7 8.69 3.20 -3.23
N ILE A 8 7.60 2.88 -3.92
CA ILE A 8 6.24 2.96 -3.37
C ILE A 8 5.72 1.52 -3.40
N ILE A 9 5.49 0.95 -2.22
CA ILE A 9 5.13 -0.46 -2.08
C ILE A 9 3.66 -0.59 -1.70
N ILE A 10 2.90 -1.35 -2.47
CA ILE A 10 1.47 -1.56 -2.25
C ILE A 10 1.26 -2.91 -1.58
N HIS A 11 0.45 -2.90 -0.52
CA HIS A 11 0.06 -4.06 0.28
C HIS A 11 -1.46 -4.19 0.32
N CYS A 12 -1.93 -5.36 0.77
CA CYS A 12 -3.31 -5.55 1.20
C CYS A 12 -3.31 -5.96 2.68
N SER A 13 -4.44 -5.76 3.34
CA SER A 13 -4.56 -6.16 4.75
C SER A 13 -4.68 -7.67 4.92
N ALA A 14 -4.87 -8.42 3.82
CA ALA A 14 -5.10 -9.86 3.83
C ALA A 14 -6.32 -10.22 4.68
N THR A 15 -7.40 -9.49 4.47
CA THR A 15 -8.69 -9.71 5.14
C THR A 15 -9.77 -10.02 4.11
N ARG A 16 -10.81 -10.71 4.53
CA ARG A 16 -11.89 -11.16 3.63
C ARG A 16 -12.76 -10.00 3.19
N ARG A 17 -13.23 -10.04 1.93
CA ARG A 17 -14.07 -8.97 1.38
C ARG A 17 -15.38 -8.76 2.12
N ASN A 18 -15.89 -9.79 2.80
CA ASN A 18 -17.13 -9.73 3.59
C ASN A 18 -16.89 -9.40 5.07
N GLN A 19 -15.65 -9.06 5.44
CA GLN A 19 -15.30 -8.63 6.79
C GLN A 19 -14.83 -7.17 6.73
N ARG A 20 -15.07 -6.46 7.84
CA ARG A 20 -14.53 -5.10 8.00
C ARG A 20 -13.15 -5.18 8.66
N PHE A 21 -12.24 -4.39 8.16
CA PHE A 21 -10.96 -4.19 8.83
C PHE A 21 -10.62 -2.70 8.77
N THR A 22 -11.25 -1.96 9.67
CA THR A 22 -11.15 -0.50 9.71
C THR A 22 -9.73 -0.04 10.10
N VAL A 23 -9.46 1.23 9.87
CA VAL A 23 -8.17 1.83 10.27
C VAL A 23 -7.91 1.66 11.77
N ASP A 24 -8.96 1.74 12.60
CA ASP A 24 -8.81 1.54 14.05
C ASP A 24 -8.45 0.09 14.38
N MET A 25 -9.06 -0.87 13.71
CA MET A 25 -8.73 -2.29 13.87
C MET A 25 -7.28 -2.57 13.43
N LEU A 26 -6.86 -1.97 12.33
CA LEU A 26 -5.48 -2.06 11.86
C LEU A 26 -4.52 -1.48 12.90
N ARG A 27 -4.86 -0.32 13.46
CA ARG A 27 -4.03 0.34 14.48
C ARG A 27 -3.86 -0.53 15.72
N ASP A 28 -4.95 -1.13 16.20
CA ASP A 28 -4.90 -2.02 17.35
C ASP A 28 -4.01 -3.24 17.06
N CYS A 29 -4.17 -3.83 15.88
CA CYS A 29 -3.38 -4.97 15.44
C CYS A 29 -1.88 -4.63 15.39
N HIS A 30 -1.52 -3.51 14.76
CA HIS A 30 -0.12 -3.10 14.64
C HIS A 30 0.49 -2.64 15.96
N ASN A 31 -0.30 -1.98 16.83
CA ASN A 31 0.19 -1.61 18.16
C ASN A 31 0.52 -2.85 18.99
N ALA A 32 -0.30 -3.89 18.90
CA ALA A 32 -0.02 -5.16 19.57
C ALA A 32 1.23 -5.84 18.99
N ARG A 33 1.38 -5.79 17.66
CA ARG A 33 2.48 -6.47 16.95
C ARG A 33 3.82 -5.73 17.08
N PHE A 34 3.79 -4.40 17.10
CA PHE A 34 4.98 -3.55 17.03
C PHE A 34 5.23 -2.76 18.31
N ASN A 35 4.74 -3.24 19.45
CA ASN A 35 4.96 -2.64 20.77
C ASN A 35 4.52 -1.16 20.85
N GLY A 36 3.33 -0.86 20.33
CA GLY A 36 2.75 0.48 20.40
C GLY A 36 3.33 1.50 19.44
N LYS A 37 4.06 1.07 18.41
CA LYS A 37 4.66 1.96 17.42
C LYS A 37 3.69 2.49 16.36
N GLY A 38 2.43 2.11 16.43
CA GLY A 38 1.41 2.53 15.49
C GLY A 38 1.37 1.71 14.21
N ILE A 39 0.61 2.19 13.23
CA ILE A 39 0.45 1.51 11.94
C ILE A 39 1.76 1.60 11.16
N GLY A 40 2.21 0.48 10.61
CA GLY A 40 3.45 0.38 9.86
C GLY A 40 3.39 0.94 8.45
N TYR A 41 2.19 1.07 7.86
CA TYR A 41 1.99 1.68 6.54
C TYR A 41 1.88 3.20 6.66
N HIS A 42 2.24 3.92 5.62
CA HIS A 42 2.06 5.38 5.57
C HIS A 42 0.63 5.76 5.21
N TYR A 43 -0.07 4.91 4.44
CA TYR A 43 -1.43 5.15 3.99
C TYR A 43 -2.26 3.88 4.06
N TYR A 44 -3.54 4.02 4.39
CA TYR A 44 -4.50 2.93 4.42
C TYR A 44 -5.78 3.35 3.72
N ILE A 45 -6.33 2.48 2.86
CA ILE A 45 -7.54 2.75 2.08
C ILE A 45 -8.61 1.72 2.46
N GLU A 46 -9.67 2.17 3.11
CA GLU A 46 -10.81 1.30 3.46
C GLU A 46 -11.64 0.97 2.21
N LYS A 47 -12.52 -0.02 2.31
CA LYS A 47 -13.31 -0.53 1.18
C LYS A 47 -14.14 0.54 0.48
N ASP A 48 -14.62 1.53 1.21
CA ASP A 48 -15.40 2.65 0.66
C ASP A 48 -14.54 3.70 -0.04
N GLY A 49 -13.24 3.49 -0.09
CA GLY A 49 -12.29 4.41 -0.69
C GLY A 49 -11.76 5.48 0.25
N HIS A 50 -12.14 5.46 1.52
CA HIS A 50 -11.63 6.44 2.47
C HIS A 50 -10.13 6.23 2.66
N LEU A 51 -9.35 7.27 2.38
CA LEU A 51 -7.90 7.27 2.48
C LEU A 51 -7.47 7.91 3.80
N TYR A 52 -6.67 7.18 4.56
CA TYR A 52 -6.07 7.67 5.80
C TYR A 52 -4.55 7.76 5.64
N GLN A 53 -3.98 8.88 6.05
CA GLN A 53 -2.53 8.94 6.27
C GLN A 53 -2.27 8.42 7.68
N THR A 54 -1.58 7.29 7.77
CA THR A 54 -1.42 6.53 9.01
C THR A 54 -0.02 6.65 9.60
N ARG A 55 0.91 7.21 8.86
CA ARG A 55 2.28 7.49 9.29
C ARG A 55 2.82 8.64 8.46
N ASP A 56 3.59 9.52 9.09
CA ASP A 56 4.27 10.61 8.39
C ASP A 56 5.24 10.02 7.34
N GLU A 57 5.29 10.60 6.15
CA GLU A 57 6.18 10.12 5.09
C GLU A 57 7.66 10.22 5.45
N GLU A 58 8.02 11.12 6.35
CA GLU A 58 9.39 11.25 6.85
C GLU A 58 9.77 10.16 7.84
N GLU A 59 8.79 9.43 8.39
CA GLU A 59 9.06 8.31 9.30
C GLU A 59 9.27 7.02 8.51
N VAL A 60 10.29 6.26 8.92
CA VAL A 60 10.50 4.92 8.37
C VAL A 60 9.35 4.02 8.78
N GLY A 61 8.72 3.35 7.82
CA GLY A 61 7.60 2.45 8.08
C GLY A 61 8.03 1.09 8.63
N ILE A 62 7.04 0.25 8.90
CA ILE A 62 7.23 -1.14 9.32
C ILE A 62 6.30 -1.99 8.46
N HIS A 63 6.66 -2.21 7.18
CA HIS A 63 5.77 -2.87 6.24
C HIS A 63 6.48 -3.81 5.24
N ALA A 64 7.76 -3.60 4.99
CA ALA A 64 8.51 -4.43 4.02
C ALA A 64 9.96 -4.52 4.50
N ARG A 65 10.28 -5.59 5.22
CA ARG A 65 11.61 -5.83 5.79
C ARG A 65 12.68 -5.66 4.71
N HIS A 66 13.75 -4.94 5.03
CA HIS A 66 14.88 -4.56 4.17
C HIS A 66 14.57 -3.41 3.19
N TYR A 67 13.30 -2.99 3.07
CA TYR A 67 12.90 -1.94 2.13
C TYR A 67 12.30 -0.73 2.83
N ASN A 68 12.07 -0.79 4.14
CA ASN A 68 11.38 0.26 4.90
C ASN A 68 12.09 1.62 4.82
N ALA A 69 13.42 1.63 4.86
CA ALA A 69 14.19 2.86 4.97
C ALA A 69 14.03 3.80 3.78
N HIS A 70 13.69 3.25 2.60
CA HIS A 70 13.65 4.03 1.34
C HIS A 70 12.33 3.86 0.57
N SER A 71 11.24 3.55 1.29
CA SER A 71 9.94 3.32 0.67
C SER A 71 8.80 4.02 1.40
N ILE A 72 7.71 4.20 0.65
CA ILE A 72 6.40 4.56 1.17
C ILE A 72 5.52 3.31 1.07
N GLY A 73 4.86 2.94 2.16
CA GLY A 73 3.95 1.78 2.19
C GLY A 73 2.50 2.21 2.12
N ILE A 74 1.75 1.61 1.19
CA ILE A 74 0.31 1.82 1.03
C ILE A 74 -0.36 0.47 1.22
N CYS A 75 -1.44 0.43 2.01
CA CYS A 75 -2.22 -0.79 2.21
C CYS A 75 -3.69 -0.51 1.89
N TYR A 76 -4.36 -1.45 1.21
CA TYR A 76 -5.81 -1.38 1.03
C TYR A 76 -6.49 -2.49 1.83
N GLU A 77 -7.70 -2.21 2.31
CA GLU A 77 -8.50 -3.18 3.06
C GLU A 77 -9.01 -4.26 2.10
N GLY A 78 -8.61 -5.52 2.34
CA GLY A 78 -9.03 -6.66 1.53
C GLY A 78 -7.90 -7.59 1.17
N GLY A 79 -8.01 -8.18 -0.04
CA GLY A 79 -7.01 -9.12 -0.57
C GLY A 79 -7.43 -10.58 -0.49
N LEU A 80 -8.52 -10.90 0.22
CA LEU A 80 -9.05 -12.26 0.30
C LEU A 80 -10.54 -12.28 -0.09
N ASP A 81 -10.97 -13.36 -0.77
CA ASP A 81 -12.39 -13.59 -1.04
C ASP A 81 -13.11 -14.08 0.23
N GLU A 82 -14.40 -14.40 0.12
CA GLU A 82 -15.22 -14.84 1.26
C GLU A 82 -14.72 -16.16 1.85
N ASN A 83 -13.97 -16.93 1.08
CA ASN A 83 -13.41 -18.22 1.52
C ASN A 83 -11.95 -18.10 2.01
N GLY A 84 -11.41 -16.90 2.03
CA GLY A 84 -10.04 -16.67 2.47
C GLY A 84 -8.98 -16.91 1.42
N LYS A 85 -9.36 -16.98 0.14
CA LYS A 85 -8.40 -17.13 -0.97
C LYS A 85 -7.89 -15.78 -1.46
N ASP A 86 -6.62 -15.72 -1.79
CA ASP A 86 -5.98 -14.53 -2.36
C ASP A 86 -6.71 -14.09 -3.63
N THR A 87 -7.18 -12.87 -3.67
CA THR A 87 -7.98 -12.32 -4.76
C THR A 87 -7.85 -10.80 -4.78
N ASP A 88 -7.88 -10.21 -5.97
CA ASP A 88 -7.98 -8.77 -6.11
C ASP A 88 -9.38 -8.32 -5.72
N THR A 89 -9.52 -7.85 -4.49
CA THR A 89 -10.81 -7.40 -3.93
C THR A 89 -10.98 -5.88 -3.97
N ARG A 90 -10.09 -5.15 -4.65
CA ARG A 90 -10.17 -3.69 -4.71
C ARG A 90 -11.54 -3.26 -5.24
N THR A 91 -12.24 -2.43 -4.48
CA THR A 91 -13.48 -1.82 -4.93
C THR A 91 -13.19 -0.70 -5.94
N PRO A 92 -14.19 -0.28 -6.76
CA PRO A 92 -14.00 0.90 -7.63
C PRO A 92 -13.56 2.13 -6.85
N GLU A 93 -14.09 2.32 -5.64
CA GLU A 93 -13.73 3.43 -4.76
C GLU A 93 -12.28 3.33 -4.29
N GLN A 94 -11.81 2.13 -3.97
CA GLN A 94 -10.40 1.91 -3.61
C GLN A 94 -9.48 2.16 -4.80
N ARG A 95 -9.88 1.74 -6.00
CA ARG A 95 -9.09 1.98 -7.22
C ARG A 95 -8.95 3.48 -7.49
N ALA A 96 -10.04 4.23 -7.32
CA ALA A 96 -10.02 5.68 -7.50
C ALA A 96 -9.12 6.37 -6.47
N ALA A 97 -9.22 5.98 -5.20
CA ALA A 97 -8.39 6.54 -4.13
C ALA A 97 -6.91 6.19 -4.34
N LEU A 98 -6.62 4.96 -4.74
CA LEU A 98 -5.25 4.50 -4.95
C LEU A 98 -4.56 5.23 -6.10
N ILE A 99 -5.24 5.40 -7.24
CA ILE A 99 -4.63 6.13 -8.36
C ILE A 99 -4.41 7.60 -8.02
N ALA A 100 -5.33 8.22 -7.28
CA ALA A 100 -5.17 9.61 -6.84
C ALA A 100 -3.98 9.77 -5.90
N LEU A 101 -3.82 8.85 -4.96
CA LEU A 101 -2.68 8.83 -4.04
C LEU A 101 -1.37 8.64 -4.78
N LEU A 102 -1.32 7.68 -5.71
CA LEU A 102 -0.12 7.40 -6.49
C LEU A 102 0.29 8.61 -7.34
N ARG A 103 -0.68 9.31 -7.91
CA ARG A 103 -0.42 10.56 -8.68
C ARG A 103 0.25 11.60 -7.79
N SER A 104 -0.26 11.79 -6.58
CA SER A 104 0.30 12.73 -5.61
C SER A 104 1.73 12.33 -5.21
N LEU A 105 1.93 11.06 -4.89
CA LEU A 105 3.26 10.56 -4.49
C LEU A 105 4.27 10.64 -5.62
N LYS A 106 3.86 10.42 -6.87
CA LYS A 106 4.77 10.52 -8.03
C LYS A 106 5.18 11.96 -8.33
N ILE A 107 4.40 12.94 -7.89
CA ILE A 107 4.82 14.35 -7.95
C ILE A 107 5.99 14.59 -7.00
N ASP A 108 5.87 14.09 -5.76
CA ASP A 108 6.90 14.28 -4.74
C ASP A 108 8.11 13.37 -4.94
N TYR A 109 7.89 12.17 -5.48
CA TYR A 109 8.92 11.15 -5.67
C TYR A 109 8.88 10.63 -7.11
N PRO A 110 9.24 11.46 -8.10
CA PRO A 110 9.07 11.10 -9.52
C PRO A 110 9.89 9.89 -9.96
N ASP A 111 11.00 9.60 -9.28
CA ASP A 111 11.85 8.46 -9.61
C ASP A 111 11.51 7.19 -8.83
N ALA A 112 10.53 7.26 -7.92
CA ALA A 112 10.14 6.10 -7.13
C ALA A 112 9.42 5.08 -8.00
N GLN A 113 9.83 3.81 -7.90
CA GLN A 113 9.20 2.72 -8.63
C GLN A 113 8.03 2.16 -7.81
N ILE A 114 6.89 1.94 -8.47
CA ILE A 114 5.71 1.35 -7.84
C ILE A 114 5.83 -0.18 -7.91
N MET A 115 5.79 -0.83 -6.74
CA MET A 115 5.94 -2.27 -6.63
C MET A 115 4.87 -2.85 -5.73
N GLY A 116 4.40 -4.06 -6.05
CA GLY A 116 3.64 -4.85 -5.09
C GLY A 116 4.59 -5.52 -4.10
N HIS A 117 4.11 -5.76 -2.88
CA HIS A 117 4.91 -6.44 -1.87
C HIS A 117 5.46 -7.78 -2.39
N CYS A 118 4.63 -8.53 -3.14
CA CYS A 118 5.01 -9.82 -3.71
C CYS A 118 6.13 -9.75 -4.75
N GLU A 119 6.41 -8.57 -5.30
CA GLU A 119 7.43 -8.39 -6.33
C GLU A 119 8.82 -8.12 -5.75
N LEU A 120 8.92 -7.93 -4.45
CA LEU A 120 10.20 -7.66 -3.79
C LEU A 120 11.00 -8.94 -3.64
N GLU A 121 12.31 -8.85 -3.83
CA GLU A 121 13.20 -9.99 -3.66
C GLU A 121 13.10 -10.55 -2.25
N GLY A 122 12.97 -11.87 -2.13
CA GLY A 122 12.87 -12.56 -0.85
C GLY A 122 11.46 -12.64 -0.28
N VAL A 123 10.46 -12.05 -0.94
CA VAL A 123 9.07 -12.08 -0.48
C VAL A 123 8.30 -13.19 -1.21
N HIS A 124 7.66 -14.07 -0.44
CA HIS A 124 6.89 -15.21 -0.96
C HIS A 124 5.43 -15.11 -0.51
N LYS A 125 4.78 -13.99 -0.79
CA LYS A 125 3.38 -13.71 -0.43
C LYS A 125 2.63 -13.23 -1.65
N ALA A 126 1.30 -13.41 -1.67
CA ALA A 126 0.45 -12.93 -2.75
C ALA A 126 0.15 -11.42 -2.67
N CYS A 127 0.32 -10.81 -1.50
CA CYS A 127 0.08 -9.39 -1.25
C CYS A 127 0.77 -8.51 -2.30
N PRO A 128 0.09 -7.57 -2.96
CA PRO A 128 -1.27 -7.06 -2.70
C PRO A 128 -2.40 -7.78 -3.45
N CYS A 129 -2.17 -8.97 -3.98
CA CYS A 129 -3.15 -9.82 -4.66
C CYS A 129 -3.62 -9.27 -6.01
N PHE A 130 -2.87 -8.38 -6.61
CA PHE A 130 -3.01 -7.91 -7.99
C PHE A 130 -1.64 -7.50 -8.52
N SER A 131 -1.53 -7.36 -9.83
CA SER A 131 -0.26 -6.94 -10.44
C SER A 131 -0.15 -5.42 -10.46
N CYS A 132 0.94 -4.89 -9.88
CA CYS A 132 1.22 -3.45 -9.91
C CYS A 132 1.74 -2.98 -11.27
N GLN A 133 1.92 -3.89 -12.25
CA GLN A 133 2.34 -3.52 -13.59
C GLN A 133 1.37 -2.53 -14.24
N GLU A 134 0.06 -2.64 -13.92
CA GLU A 134 -0.94 -1.70 -14.43
C GLU A 134 -0.62 -0.25 -14.04
N TYR A 135 -0.12 -0.03 -12.82
CA TYR A 135 0.25 1.31 -12.37
C TYR A 135 1.57 1.79 -12.97
N ARG A 136 2.54 0.91 -13.11
CA ARG A 136 3.80 1.25 -13.79
C ARG A 136 3.53 1.65 -15.24
N ASP A 137 2.68 0.89 -15.93
CA ASP A 137 2.29 1.19 -17.30
C ASP A 137 1.54 2.54 -17.41
N TYR A 138 0.65 2.79 -16.47
CA TYR A 138 -0.11 4.04 -16.41
C TYR A 138 0.83 5.26 -16.34
N PHE A 139 1.79 5.24 -15.42
CA PHE A 139 2.70 6.38 -15.23
C PHE A 139 3.73 6.49 -16.34
N GLU A 140 4.18 5.38 -16.90
CA GLU A 140 5.07 5.39 -18.07
C GLU A 140 4.36 5.99 -19.28
N SER A 141 3.12 5.62 -19.52
CA SER A 141 2.29 6.14 -20.61
C SER A 141 2.08 7.67 -20.46
N LYS A 142 1.80 8.13 -19.22
CA LYS A 142 1.65 9.55 -18.92
C LYS A 142 2.95 10.33 -19.19
N ALA A 143 4.08 9.79 -18.79
CA ALA A 143 5.38 10.43 -19.01
C ALA A 143 5.66 10.63 -20.51
N LYS A 144 5.21 9.73 -21.38
CA LYS A 144 5.40 9.83 -22.83
C LYS A 144 4.53 10.87 -23.50
N LEU A 145 3.50 11.38 -22.81
CA LEU A 145 2.58 12.37 -23.35
C LEU A 145 3.02 13.82 -23.08
N VAL A 146 4.10 14.00 -22.35
CA VAL A 146 4.61 15.32 -21.98
C VAL A 146 5.69 15.78 -22.94
#